data_19f6c98f2fbb32ceffb632630343d5f0
#
_entry.id   19f6c98f2fbb32ceffb632630343d5f0
#
_cell.length_a   1.000
_cell.length_b   1.000
_cell.length_c   1.000
_cell.angle_alpha   90.00
_cell.angle_beta   90.00
_cell.angle_gamma   90.00
#
_symmetry.space_group_name_H-M   'P 1'
#
loop_
_entity.id
_entity.type
_entity.pdbx_description
1 polymer ?
#
loop_
_entity_poly.entity_id
_entity_poly.type
_entity_poly.pdbx_seq_one_letter_code
_entity_poly.pdbx_strand_id
1 'polypeptide(L)'
;PRVERLLMILQFAQALPYLFPALERTMRDAELKHSMDRRGHVAFRSTLPTGAAEHGFHAACDGQLGGVMKVYREWQIGGDQRWLKARYPLARRSLEYCIRTWDPVRRGALVEPHHNTYDIEFWGPDIMCTGFYLGALRAMAEMATAVGRDEDARQYSALAEKGKAFCDARLWNGDYY
;
A
#
# COMPACT_ATOMS: atom_id res chain seq x y z
N PRO A 1 -0.72 22.44 -16.00
CA PRO A 1 -1.94 21.66 -16.27
C PRO A 1 -1.91 20.21 -15.81
N ARG A 2 -0.72 19.51 -15.80
CA ARG A 2 -0.64 18.11 -15.36
C ARG A 2 -0.61 17.94 -13.83
N VAL A 3 0.10 18.83 -13.15
CA VAL A 3 0.23 18.79 -11.68
C VAL A 3 -1.11 19.12 -11.00
N GLU A 4 -1.85 20.10 -11.53
CA GLU A 4 -3.17 20.46 -11.03
C GLU A 4 -4.18 19.32 -11.17
N ARG A 5 -4.16 18.57 -12.29
CA ARG A 5 -5.02 17.39 -12.46
C ARG A 5 -4.66 16.26 -11.48
N LEU A 6 -3.38 16.05 -11.23
CA LEU A 6 -2.92 15.02 -10.28
C LEU A 6 -3.36 15.36 -8.85
N LEU A 7 -3.22 16.64 -8.43
CA LEU A 7 -3.69 17.13 -7.15
C LEU A 7 -5.21 17.01 -7.02
N MET A 8 -5.98 17.32 -8.06
CA MET A 8 -7.43 17.11 -8.06
C MET A 8 -7.78 15.63 -7.89
N ILE A 9 -7.14 14.72 -8.63
CA ILE A 9 -7.39 13.27 -8.52
C ILE A 9 -7.07 12.78 -7.10
N LEU A 10 -5.97 13.22 -6.50
CA LEU A 10 -5.60 12.88 -5.12
C LEU A 10 -6.61 13.43 -4.11
N GLN A 11 -7.10 14.66 -4.29
CA GLN A 11 -8.11 15.25 -3.44
C GLN A 11 -9.47 14.54 -3.56
N PHE A 12 -9.92 14.21 -4.77
CA PHE A 12 -11.14 13.42 -4.98
C PHE A 12 -11.03 12.02 -4.39
N ALA A 13 -9.86 11.37 -4.51
CA ALA A 13 -9.64 10.06 -3.90
C ALA A 13 -9.71 10.09 -2.36
N GLN A 14 -9.43 11.22 -1.72
CA GLN A 14 -9.59 11.39 -0.27
C GLN A 14 -11.03 11.75 0.13
N ALA A 15 -11.79 12.40 -0.73
CA ALA A 15 -13.17 12.76 -0.44
C ALA A 15 -14.12 11.55 -0.54
N LEU A 16 -13.87 10.63 -1.46
CA LEU A 16 -14.75 9.49 -1.77
C LEU A 16 -15.09 8.62 -0.55
N PRO A 17 -14.14 8.25 0.32
CA PRO A 17 -14.42 7.44 1.50
C PRO A 17 -15.42 8.07 2.49
N TYR A 18 -15.40 9.39 2.58
CA TYR A 18 -16.27 10.14 3.49
C TYR A 18 -17.65 10.42 2.88
N LEU A 19 -17.70 10.71 1.59
CA LEU A 19 -18.95 11.03 0.88
C LEU A 19 -19.71 9.79 0.46
N PHE A 20 -18.99 8.74 0.03
CA PHE A 20 -19.58 7.52 -0.53
C PHE A 20 -18.86 6.26 -0.03
N PRO A 21 -18.89 5.96 1.29
CA PRO A 21 -18.11 4.87 1.87
C PRO A 21 -18.45 3.50 1.29
N ALA A 22 -19.71 3.25 0.92
CA ALA A 22 -20.11 1.99 0.28
C ALA A 22 -19.46 1.82 -1.10
N LEU A 23 -19.36 2.90 -1.88
CA LEU A 23 -18.72 2.87 -3.19
C LEU A 23 -17.20 2.62 -3.04
N GLU A 24 -16.52 3.32 -2.13
CA GLU A 24 -15.09 3.12 -1.87
C GLU A 24 -14.79 1.67 -1.45
N ARG A 25 -15.60 1.09 -0.56
CA ARG A 25 -15.46 -0.33 -0.17
C ARG A 25 -15.61 -1.27 -1.35
N THR A 26 -16.57 -1.01 -2.24
CA THR A 26 -16.75 -1.79 -3.47
C THR A 26 -15.52 -1.69 -4.37
N MET A 27 -14.91 -0.52 -4.49
CA MET A 27 -13.66 -0.33 -5.24
C MET A 27 -12.50 -1.10 -4.63
N ARG A 28 -12.36 -1.08 -3.28
CA ARG A 28 -11.31 -1.89 -2.59
C ARG A 28 -11.54 -3.39 -2.78
N ASP A 29 -12.79 -3.82 -2.72
CA ASP A 29 -13.14 -5.22 -2.95
C ASP A 29 -12.83 -5.64 -4.39
N ALA A 30 -13.15 -4.82 -5.37
CA ALA A 30 -12.84 -5.07 -6.77
C ALA A 30 -11.32 -5.12 -7.03
N GLU A 31 -10.55 -4.19 -6.47
CA GLU A 31 -9.08 -4.16 -6.57
C GLU A 31 -8.46 -5.45 -6.02
N LEU A 32 -8.79 -5.80 -4.78
CA LEU A 32 -8.23 -6.98 -4.12
C LEU A 32 -8.66 -8.31 -4.76
N LYS A 33 -9.85 -8.34 -5.38
CA LYS A 33 -10.42 -9.56 -5.98
C LYS A 33 -10.04 -9.74 -7.45
N HIS A 34 -10.03 -8.65 -8.22
CA HIS A 34 -9.90 -8.70 -9.67
C HIS A 34 -8.56 -8.17 -10.20
N SER A 35 -7.88 -7.30 -9.45
CA SER A 35 -6.59 -6.71 -9.88
C SER A 35 -5.39 -7.34 -9.19
N MET A 36 -5.58 -8.25 -8.22
CA MET A 36 -4.48 -8.91 -7.50
C MET A 36 -4.36 -10.39 -7.89
N ASP A 37 -3.15 -10.83 -8.18
CA ASP A 37 -2.84 -12.24 -8.45
C ASP A 37 -2.64 -13.07 -7.16
N ARG A 38 -2.41 -14.36 -7.34
CA ARG A 38 -2.19 -15.28 -6.21
C ARG A 38 -0.92 -14.97 -5.41
N ARG A 39 0.07 -14.30 -5.99
CA ARG A 39 1.32 -13.89 -5.33
C ARG A 39 1.18 -12.58 -4.57
N GLY A 40 0.09 -11.83 -4.80
CA GLY A 40 -0.18 -10.54 -4.18
C GLY A 40 0.23 -9.35 -5.05
N HIS A 41 0.65 -9.57 -6.30
CA HIS A 41 0.91 -8.51 -7.27
C HIS A 41 -0.41 -7.87 -7.68
N VAL A 42 -0.55 -6.58 -7.48
CA VAL A 42 -1.70 -5.78 -7.94
C VAL A 42 -1.36 -5.19 -9.29
N ALA A 43 -2.22 -5.42 -10.29
CA ALA A 43 -2.04 -4.89 -11.63
C ALA A 43 -1.99 -3.35 -11.61
N PHE A 44 -1.12 -2.77 -12.42
CA PHE A 44 -0.93 -1.33 -12.53
C PHE A 44 -2.22 -0.59 -12.90
N ARG A 45 -3.05 -1.22 -13.75
CA ARG A 45 -4.38 -0.75 -14.15
C ARG A 45 -5.37 -1.91 -14.08
N SER A 46 -6.57 -1.62 -13.56
CA SER A 46 -7.67 -2.58 -13.61
C SER A 46 -8.20 -2.71 -15.04
N THR A 47 -8.43 -3.93 -15.48
CA THR A 47 -9.05 -4.22 -16.78
C THR A 47 -10.56 -3.94 -16.75
N LEU A 48 -11.09 -3.40 -17.83
CA LEU A 48 -12.53 -3.21 -18.04
C LEU A 48 -12.95 -3.92 -19.35
N PRO A 49 -14.03 -4.74 -19.32
CA PRO A 49 -14.80 -5.15 -18.15
C PRO A 49 -13.95 -5.90 -17.12
N THR A 50 -14.38 -5.88 -15.83
CA THR A 50 -13.64 -6.56 -14.75
C THR A 50 -13.51 -8.04 -15.02
N GLY A 51 -12.29 -8.54 -15.00
CA GLY A 51 -11.93 -9.95 -15.28
C GLY A 51 -10.74 -10.39 -14.45
N ALA A 52 -10.08 -11.45 -14.88
CA ALA A 52 -8.82 -11.86 -14.27
C ALA A 52 -7.76 -10.77 -14.49
N ALA A 53 -6.95 -10.53 -13.46
CA ALA A 53 -5.89 -9.52 -13.55
C ALA A 53 -4.84 -9.92 -14.61
N GLU A 54 -4.53 -8.97 -15.51
CA GLU A 54 -3.43 -9.09 -16.45
C GLU A 54 -2.18 -8.44 -15.84
N HIS A 55 -1.12 -9.21 -15.67
CA HIS A 55 0.12 -8.82 -15.03
C HIS A 55 1.28 -8.71 -16.03
N GLY A 56 1.02 -8.17 -17.21
CA GLY A 56 2.04 -7.92 -18.23
C GLY A 56 2.93 -6.69 -17.99
N PHE A 57 2.76 -6.02 -16.82
CA PHE A 57 3.47 -4.80 -16.47
C PHE A 57 3.90 -4.82 -15.00
N HIS A 58 4.75 -3.87 -14.59
CA HIS A 58 5.21 -3.71 -13.21
C HIS A 58 4.03 -3.40 -12.27
N ALA A 59 4.18 -3.73 -10.98
CA ALA A 59 3.34 -3.13 -9.95
C ALA A 59 3.83 -1.70 -9.69
N ALA A 60 2.91 -0.76 -9.46
CA ALA A 60 3.27 0.55 -8.93
C ALA A 60 3.45 0.44 -7.41
N CYS A 61 4.65 0.68 -6.90
CA CYS A 61 4.95 0.45 -5.48
C CYS A 61 4.11 1.35 -4.57
N ASP A 62 4.02 2.64 -4.88
CA ASP A 62 3.18 3.61 -4.17
C ASP A 62 1.68 3.29 -4.28
N GLY A 63 1.22 2.86 -5.46
CA GLY A 63 -0.16 2.46 -5.70
C GLY A 63 -0.55 1.23 -4.90
N GLN A 64 0.28 0.18 -4.91
CA GLN A 64 0.01 -1.07 -4.20
C GLN A 64 0.09 -0.90 -2.67
N LEU A 65 1.09 -0.19 -2.16
CA LEU A 65 1.22 0.15 -0.74
C LEU A 65 0.10 1.08 -0.28
N GLY A 66 -0.26 2.06 -1.10
CA GLY A 66 -1.43 2.91 -0.89
C GLY A 66 -2.74 2.13 -0.84
N GLY A 67 -2.88 1.05 -1.62
CA GLY A 67 -4.01 0.12 -1.55
C GLY A 67 -4.17 -0.51 -0.17
N VAL A 68 -3.08 -0.94 0.46
CA VAL A 68 -3.07 -1.45 1.84
C VAL A 68 -3.53 -0.38 2.84
N MET A 69 -3.00 0.84 2.72
CA MET A 69 -3.40 1.97 3.57
C MET A 69 -4.88 2.35 3.39
N LYS A 70 -5.42 2.22 2.17
CA LYS A 70 -6.84 2.45 1.91
C LYS A 70 -7.73 1.41 2.59
N VAL A 71 -7.34 0.14 2.65
CA VAL A 71 -8.08 -0.88 3.43
C VAL A 71 -8.14 -0.49 4.90
N TYR A 72 -7.02 -0.06 5.48
CA TYR A 72 -6.96 0.45 6.85
C TYR A 72 -7.90 1.66 7.04
N ARG A 73 -7.83 2.65 6.17
CA ARG A 73 -8.68 3.85 6.21
C ARG A 73 -10.16 3.50 6.18
N GLU A 74 -10.59 2.59 5.29
CA GLU A 74 -11.99 2.16 5.18
C GLU A 74 -12.48 1.47 6.45
N TRP A 75 -11.61 0.68 7.07
CA TRP A 75 -11.93 0.09 8.36
C TRP A 75 -12.04 1.15 9.47
N GLN A 76 -11.11 2.11 9.54
CA GLN A 76 -11.16 3.19 10.52
C GLN A 76 -12.43 4.05 10.40
N ILE A 77 -12.84 4.40 9.19
CA ILE A 77 -14.06 5.18 8.93
C ILE A 77 -15.32 4.39 9.28
N GLY A 78 -15.36 3.13 8.91
CA GLY A 78 -16.57 2.31 9.00
C GLY A 78 -16.70 1.47 10.26
N GLY A 79 -15.64 1.22 11.03
CA GLY A 79 -15.62 0.40 12.24
C GLY A 79 -16.00 -1.07 12.03
N ASP A 80 -16.12 -1.55 10.79
CA ASP A 80 -16.65 -2.88 10.49
C ASP A 80 -15.58 -3.96 10.61
N GLN A 81 -15.56 -4.62 11.77
CA GLN A 81 -14.64 -5.72 12.08
C GLN A 81 -14.84 -6.95 11.19
N ARG A 82 -16.07 -7.22 10.75
CA ARG A 82 -16.35 -8.36 9.86
C ARG A 82 -15.75 -8.10 8.49
N TRP A 83 -15.91 -6.89 7.97
CA TRP A 83 -15.31 -6.47 6.71
C TRP A 83 -13.78 -6.53 6.79
N LEU A 84 -13.17 -6.00 7.86
CA LEU A 84 -11.72 -6.07 8.08
C LEU A 84 -11.22 -7.52 8.08
N LYS A 85 -11.82 -8.40 8.89
CA LYS A 85 -11.42 -9.82 8.97
C LYS A 85 -11.41 -10.50 7.60
N ALA A 86 -12.36 -10.17 6.73
CA ALA A 86 -12.45 -10.73 5.39
C ALA A 86 -11.39 -10.16 4.42
N ARG A 87 -10.92 -8.91 4.61
CA ARG A 87 -9.96 -8.23 3.71
C ARG A 87 -8.52 -8.32 4.20
N TYR A 88 -8.30 -8.51 5.50
CA TYR A 88 -6.96 -8.63 6.09
C TYR A 88 -6.05 -9.61 5.36
N PRO A 89 -6.46 -10.87 5.05
CA PRO A 89 -5.59 -11.82 4.36
C PRO A 89 -5.17 -11.35 2.96
N LEU A 90 -6.02 -10.58 2.29
CA LEU A 90 -5.76 -10.04 0.96
C LEU A 90 -4.79 -8.85 1.03
N ALA A 91 -5.04 -7.91 1.94
CA ALA A 91 -4.14 -6.78 2.19
C ALA A 91 -2.75 -7.27 2.65
N ARG A 92 -2.70 -8.28 3.52
CA ARG A 92 -1.47 -8.93 3.94
C ARG A 92 -0.71 -9.54 2.76
N ARG A 93 -1.39 -10.25 1.87
CA ARG A 93 -0.78 -10.84 0.67
C ARG A 93 -0.17 -9.77 -0.23
N SER A 94 -0.86 -8.63 -0.40
CA SER A 94 -0.37 -7.47 -1.16
C SER A 94 0.90 -6.89 -0.53
N LEU A 95 0.90 -6.64 0.80
CA LEU A 95 2.06 -6.12 1.50
C LEU A 95 3.25 -7.10 1.46
N GLU A 96 3.01 -8.39 1.65
CA GLU A 96 4.08 -9.40 1.59
C GLU A 96 4.68 -9.52 0.18
N TYR A 97 3.92 -9.25 -0.88
CA TYR A 97 4.48 -9.11 -2.22
C TYR A 97 5.46 -7.93 -2.28
N CYS A 98 5.09 -6.76 -1.76
CA CYS A 98 5.96 -5.59 -1.73
C CYS A 98 7.26 -5.87 -0.95
N ILE A 99 7.15 -6.51 0.22
CA ILE A 99 8.32 -6.87 1.04
C ILE A 99 9.27 -7.79 0.25
N ARG A 100 8.74 -8.88 -0.32
CA ARG A 100 9.57 -9.84 -1.05
C ARG A 100 10.21 -9.26 -2.32
N THR A 101 9.54 -8.31 -2.95
CA THR A 101 9.98 -7.75 -4.24
C THR A 101 10.96 -6.60 -4.05
N TRP A 102 10.69 -5.71 -3.11
CA TRP A 102 11.40 -4.44 -3.01
C TRP A 102 12.24 -4.27 -1.73
N ASP A 103 11.98 -5.10 -0.71
CA ASP A 103 12.75 -5.16 0.55
C ASP A 103 12.99 -6.61 1.00
N PRO A 104 13.59 -7.47 0.16
CA PRO A 104 13.74 -8.91 0.47
C PRO A 104 14.57 -9.18 1.72
N VAL A 105 15.44 -8.28 2.10
CA VAL A 105 16.28 -8.38 3.31
C VAL A 105 15.67 -7.72 4.54
N ARG A 106 14.46 -7.21 4.43
CA ARG A 106 13.69 -6.56 5.51
C ARG A 106 14.48 -5.44 6.21
N ARG A 107 14.89 -4.45 5.43
CA ARG A 107 15.53 -3.22 5.94
C ARG A 107 14.52 -2.20 6.45
N GLY A 108 13.27 -2.30 6.00
CA GLY A 108 12.23 -1.31 6.21
C GLY A 108 12.25 -0.18 5.17
N ALA A 109 13.06 -0.33 4.11
CA ALA A 109 13.14 0.62 3.01
C ALA A 109 13.09 -0.11 1.67
N LEU A 110 12.45 0.49 0.67
CA LEU A 110 12.43 -0.04 -0.69
C LEU A 110 13.80 0.24 -1.34
N VAL A 111 14.53 -0.81 -1.67
CA VAL A 111 15.93 -0.70 -2.14
C VAL A 111 16.11 -1.28 -3.53
N GLU A 112 15.34 -2.33 -3.84
CA GLU A 112 15.36 -2.95 -5.16
C GLU A 112 14.65 -2.04 -6.18
N PRO A 113 14.93 -2.16 -7.47
CA PRO A 113 14.29 -1.35 -8.50
C PRO A 113 12.77 -1.42 -8.38
N HIS A 114 12.12 -0.26 -8.34
CA HIS A 114 10.68 -0.18 -8.14
C HIS A 114 10.04 0.90 -9.00
N HIS A 115 9.01 0.49 -9.74
CA HIS A 115 8.20 1.36 -10.55
C HIS A 115 7.11 2.04 -9.70
N ASN A 116 6.71 3.25 -10.07
CA ASN A 116 5.71 4.02 -9.34
C ASN A 116 4.69 4.68 -10.29
N THR A 117 3.67 5.33 -9.73
CA THR A 117 2.58 5.95 -10.51
C THR A 117 2.99 7.19 -11.32
N TYR A 118 4.22 7.67 -11.18
CA TYR A 118 4.80 8.71 -12.05
C TYR A 118 5.39 8.16 -13.35
N ASP A 119 5.26 6.84 -13.60
CA ASP A 119 5.88 6.13 -14.74
C ASP A 119 7.42 6.25 -14.74
N ILE A 120 8.02 6.26 -13.56
CA ILE A 120 9.48 6.31 -13.36
C ILE A 120 9.90 5.10 -12.56
N GLU A 121 11.02 4.49 -12.93
CA GLU A 121 11.64 3.45 -12.13
C GLU A 121 12.71 4.07 -11.22
N PHE A 122 12.55 3.89 -9.91
CA PHE A 122 13.55 4.30 -8.94
C PHE A 122 14.53 3.15 -8.67
N TRP A 123 15.78 3.51 -8.48
CA TRP A 123 16.88 2.61 -8.17
C TRP A 123 17.50 3.01 -6.84
N GLY A 124 17.46 2.10 -5.89
CA GLY A 124 17.90 2.39 -4.53
C GLY A 124 16.82 3.06 -3.68
N PRO A 125 17.12 3.34 -2.41
CA PRO A 125 16.13 3.84 -1.47
C PRO A 125 15.77 5.32 -1.77
N ASP A 126 14.48 5.59 -1.74
CA ASP A 126 13.91 6.93 -1.82
C ASP A 126 12.88 7.12 -0.73
N ILE A 127 12.61 8.36 -0.35
CA ILE A 127 11.67 8.66 0.74
C ILE A 127 10.21 8.59 0.29
N MET A 128 9.91 8.87 -0.97
CA MET A 128 8.54 8.88 -1.46
C MET A 128 7.92 7.48 -1.34
N CYS A 129 8.52 6.48 -1.99
CA CYS A 129 8.00 5.12 -1.99
C CYS A 129 8.23 4.42 -0.64
N THR A 130 9.37 4.68 0.03
CA THR A 130 9.62 4.17 1.36
C THR A 130 8.63 4.75 2.38
N GLY A 131 8.22 6.01 2.26
CA GLY A 131 7.18 6.60 3.10
C GLY A 131 5.83 5.86 2.99
N PHE A 132 5.40 5.51 1.77
CA PHE A 132 4.23 4.64 1.56
C PHE A 132 4.42 3.26 2.19
N TYR A 133 5.63 2.70 2.11
CA TYR A 133 5.93 1.41 2.72
C TYR A 133 5.81 1.44 4.24
N LEU A 134 6.39 2.45 4.90
CA LEU A 134 6.27 2.64 6.36
C LEU A 134 4.81 2.84 6.78
N GLY A 135 4.05 3.63 6.02
CA GLY A 135 2.62 3.82 6.24
C GLY A 135 1.82 2.52 6.12
N ALA A 136 2.11 1.71 5.09
CA ALA A 136 1.46 0.42 4.89
C ALA A 136 1.83 -0.61 5.98
N LEU A 137 3.09 -0.64 6.44
CA LEU A 137 3.52 -1.49 7.55
C LEU A 137 2.79 -1.14 8.86
N ARG A 138 2.68 0.14 9.20
CA ARG A 138 1.94 0.60 10.39
C ARG A 138 0.45 0.28 10.28
N ALA A 139 -0.18 0.59 9.15
CA ALA A 139 -1.57 0.26 8.89
C ALA A 139 -1.84 -1.25 9.05
N MET A 140 -0.94 -2.08 8.51
CA MET A 140 -1.05 -3.54 8.62
C MET A 140 -0.86 -4.03 10.06
N ALA A 141 0.06 -3.44 10.82
CA ALA A 141 0.27 -3.79 12.23
C ALA A 141 -1.00 -3.53 13.07
N GLU A 142 -1.65 -2.39 12.88
CA GLU A 142 -2.89 -2.07 13.57
C GLU A 142 -4.05 -2.98 13.14
N MET A 143 -4.19 -3.24 11.84
CA MET A 143 -5.18 -4.19 11.33
C MET A 143 -4.95 -5.60 11.87
N ALA A 144 -3.67 -6.03 11.99
CA ALA A 144 -3.30 -7.32 12.54
C ALA A 144 -3.73 -7.45 14.01
N THR A 145 -3.46 -6.44 14.82
CA THR A 145 -3.93 -6.37 16.22
C THR A 145 -5.45 -6.49 16.29
N ALA A 146 -6.15 -5.73 15.48
CA ALA A 146 -7.62 -5.71 15.46
C ALA A 146 -8.25 -7.05 15.06
N VAL A 147 -7.56 -7.87 14.27
CA VAL A 147 -8.06 -9.21 13.89
C VAL A 147 -7.44 -10.35 14.70
N GLY A 148 -6.65 -10.05 15.76
CA GLY A 148 -6.04 -11.03 16.65
C GLY A 148 -4.83 -11.75 16.04
N ARG A 149 -4.05 -11.07 15.21
CA ARG A 149 -2.82 -11.58 14.57
C ARG A 149 -1.59 -10.92 15.19
N ASP A 150 -1.37 -11.15 16.48
CA ASP A 150 -0.35 -10.45 17.28
C ASP A 150 1.08 -10.65 16.75
N GLU A 151 1.40 -11.80 16.17
CA GLU A 151 2.71 -12.05 15.57
C GLU A 151 2.92 -11.17 14.33
N ASP A 152 1.95 -11.11 13.43
CA ASP A 152 1.99 -10.21 12.27
C ASP A 152 2.13 -8.75 12.74
N ALA A 153 1.39 -8.34 13.78
CA ALA A 153 1.45 -6.99 14.35
C ALA A 153 2.85 -6.63 14.84
N ARG A 154 3.49 -7.53 15.61
CA ARG A 154 4.87 -7.32 16.10
C ARG A 154 5.87 -7.22 14.94
N GLN A 155 5.79 -8.12 13.97
CA GLN A 155 6.71 -8.15 12.83
C GLN A 155 6.61 -6.88 11.98
N TYR A 156 5.40 -6.42 11.65
CA TYR A 156 5.22 -5.21 10.85
C TYR A 156 5.60 -3.94 11.62
N SER A 157 5.29 -3.86 12.91
CA SER A 157 5.73 -2.75 13.76
C SER A 157 7.26 -2.68 13.85
N ALA A 158 7.93 -3.79 14.11
CA ALA A 158 9.38 -3.83 14.18
C ALA A 158 10.04 -3.44 12.86
N LEU A 159 9.47 -3.88 11.72
CA LEU A 159 9.98 -3.52 10.40
C LEU A 159 9.75 -2.03 10.09
N ALA A 160 8.63 -1.45 10.51
CA ALA A 160 8.35 -0.03 10.37
C ALA A 160 9.34 0.83 11.19
N GLU A 161 9.63 0.44 12.45
CA GLU A 161 10.61 1.17 13.27
C GLU A 161 12.03 1.08 12.71
N LYS A 162 12.42 -0.10 12.21
CA LYS A 162 13.70 -0.27 11.52
C LYS A 162 13.79 0.63 10.28
N GLY A 163 12.72 0.73 9.51
CA GLY A 163 12.65 1.56 8.32
C GLY A 163 12.70 3.05 8.66
N LYS A 164 12.00 3.47 9.73
CA LYS A 164 12.11 4.85 10.21
C LYS A 164 13.56 5.21 10.54
N ALA A 165 14.24 4.36 11.31
CA ALA A 165 15.65 4.57 11.66
C ALA A 165 16.54 4.59 10.41
N PHE A 166 16.27 3.77 9.39
CA PHE A 166 16.97 3.80 8.13
C PHE A 166 16.77 5.14 7.39
N CYS A 167 15.55 5.65 7.31
CA CYS A 167 15.25 6.93 6.67
C CYS A 167 15.97 8.07 7.38
N ASP A 168 15.88 8.14 8.70
CA ASP A 168 16.54 9.17 9.51
C ASP A 168 18.06 9.17 9.29
N ALA A 169 18.67 7.99 9.17
CA ALA A 169 20.14 7.86 9.05
C ALA A 169 20.66 8.02 7.61
N ARG A 170 19.85 7.78 6.59
CA ARG A 170 20.33 7.63 5.20
C ARG A 170 19.65 8.53 4.18
N LEU A 171 18.42 8.98 4.46
CA LEU A 171 17.64 9.78 3.52
C LEU A 171 17.43 11.22 4.00
N TRP A 172 17.67 11.48 5.27
CA TRP A 172 17.68 12.85 5.81
C TRP A 172 18.95 13.58 5.45
N ASN A 173 18.86 14.75 4.81
CA ASN A 173 19.99 15.55 4.37
C ASN A 173 20.36 16.74 5.29
N GLY A 174 19.59 16.92 6.38
CA GLY A 174 19.75 18.05 7.31
C GLY A 174 18.57 19.05 7.27
N ASP A 175 17.91 19.16 6.12
CA ASP A 175 16.79 20.08 5.90
C ASP A 175 15.49 19.33 5.55
N TYR A 176 15.58 18.28 4.71
CA TYR A 176 14.43 17.48 4.27
C TYR A 176 14.85 16.04 3.93
N TYR A 177 13.85 15.19 3.77
CA TYR A 177 14.00 13.82 3.27
C TYR A 177 14.05 13.75 1.75
#